data_b12700be1f52713ccc972cff37ce6699
#
_entry.id   b12700be1f52713ccc972cff37ce6699
#
_cell.length_a   1.000
_cell.length_b   1.000
_cell.length_c   1.000
_cell.angle_alpha   90.00
_cell.angle_beta   90.00
_cell.angle_gamma   90.00
#
_symmetry.space_group_name_H-M   'P 1'
#
loop_
_entity.id
_entity.type
_entity.pdbx_description
1 polymer ?
#
loop_
_entity_poly.entity_id
_entity_poly.type
_entity_poly.pdbx_seq_one_letter_code
_entity_poly.pdbx_strand_id
1 'polypeptide(L)'
;MLERVIVPAAGQLLQSDIHVIEPLASSDEQISHAGEELGYVIEGQFELTLGDESYLLHAGDTFYFPSTVPHSYRNPGKTVARVLWTNTPPTF
;
A
#
# COMPACT_ATOMS: atom_id res chain seq x y z
N MET A 1 -5.63 -0.52 -9.50
CA MET A 1 -5.96 0.83 -10.00
C MET A 1 -5.55 1.87 -8.99
N LEU A 2 -5.03 2.99 -9.44
CA LEU A 2 -4.62 4.10 -8.57
C LEU A 2 -5.53 5.29 -8.77
N GLU A 3 -5.91 5.94 -7.66
CA GLU A 3 -6.53 7.24 -7.69
C GLU A 3 -5.46 8.28 -7.41
N ARG A 4 -5.37 9.23 -8.30
CA ARG A 4 -4.28 10.20 -8.24
C ARG A 4 -4.57 11.27 -7.21
N VAL A 5 -3.60 11.57 -6.36
CA VAL A 5 -3.62 12.75 -5.51
C VAL A 5 -2.96 13.91 -6.24
N ILE A 6 -3.31 15.12 -5.86
CA ILE A 6 -2.68 16.32 -6.43
C ILE A 6 -1.28 16.40 -5.86
N VAL A 7 -0.29 16.46 -6.76
CA VAL A 7 1.10 16.57 -6.36
C VAL A 7 1.71 17.82 -6.97
N PRO A 8 2.55 18.53 -6.22
CA PRO A 8 3.30 19.65 -6.76
C PRO A 8 4.30 19.15 -7.80
N ALA A 9 4.74 20.06 -8.64
CA ALA A 9 5.79 19.73 -9.60
C ALA A 9 7.09 19.45 -8.86
N ALA A 10 7.98 18.81 -9.43
CA ALA A 10 9.38 18.49 -9.10
C ALA A 10 9.86 18.62 -7.64
N GLY A 11 10.88 17.87 -7.29
CA GLY A 11 11.61 18.00 -6.01
C GLY A 11 10.96 17.30 -4.81
N GLN A 12 9.89 16.57 -5.00
CA GLN A 12 9.22 15.87 -3.90
C GLN A 12 10.01 14.65 -3.45
N LEU A 13 9.97 14.41 -2.13
CA LEU A 13 10.55 13.23 -1.50
C LEU A 13 9.49 12.17 -1.21
N LEU A 14 8.23 12.55 -1.25
CA LEU A 14 7.10 11.67 -0.96
C LEU A 14 6.26 11.44 -2.20
N GLN A 15 5.76 10.24 -2.33
CA GLN A 15 4.72 9.91 -3.30
C GLN A 15 3.54 9.33 -2.53
N SER A 16 2.33 9.79 -2.86
CA SER A 16 1.13 9.30 -2.20
C SER A 16 0.03 9.07 -3.22
N ASP A 17 -0.60 7.91 -3.13
CA ASP A 17 -1.67 7.49 -4.03
C ASP A 17 -2.74 6.76 -3.24
N ILE A 18 -3.94 6.71 -3.79
CA ILE A 18 -4.97 5.83 -3.27
C ILE A 18 -5.00 4.59 -4.17
N HIS A 19 -4.68 3.45 -3.57
CA HIS A 19 -4.74 2.16 -4.25
C HIS A 19 -6.16 1.61 -4.12
N VAL A 20 -6.79 1.35 -5.25
CA VAL A 20 -8.11 0.73 -5.30
C VAL A 20 -7.88 -0.72 -5.69
N ILE A 21 -8.16 -1.63 -4.74
CA ILE A 21 -7.82 -3.04 -4.88
C ILE A 21 -9.13 -3.84 -4.95
N GLU A 22 -9.35 -4.43 -6.10
CA GLU A 22 -10.55 -5.25 -6.33
C GLU A 22 -10.55 -6.49 -5.43
N PRO A 23 -11.73 -7.05 -5.14
CA PRO A 23 -11.80 -8.29 -4.36
C PRO A 23 -10.92 -9.37 -4.96
N LEU A 24 -10.17 -10.05 -4.10
CA LEU A 24 -9.26 -11.15 -4.45
C LEU A 24 -8.05 -10.76 -5.31
N ALA A 25 -7.90 -9.48 -5.63
CA ALA A 25 -6.70 -9.00 -6.32
C ALA A 25 -5.50 -9.02 -5.36
N SER A 26 -4.32 -9.24 -5.92
CA SER A 26 -3.08 -9.29 -5.15
C SER A 26 -1.92 -8.72 -5.97
N SER A 27 -0.81 -8.45 -5.28
CA SER A 27 0.42 -8.01 -5.94
C SER A 27 1.23 -9.17 -6.51
N ASP A 28 0.78 -10.40 -6.32
CA ASP A 28 1.36 -11.64 -6.83
C ASP A 28 2.69 -12.04 -6.19
N GLU A 29 3.69 -11.20 -6.15
CA GLU A 29 4.99 -11.52 -5.58
C GLU A 29 5.49 -10.44 -4.64
N GLN A 30 6.41 -10.81 -3.76
CA GLN A 30 7.02 -9.86 -2.85
C GLN A 30 8.09 -9.05 -3.57
N ILE A 31 8.13 -7.76 -3.25
CA ILE A 31 9.15 -6.85 -3.74
C ILE A 31 9.84 -6.18 -2.56
N SER A 32 11.05 -5.70 -2.78
CA SER A 32 11.75 -4.88 -1.81
C SER A 32 12.55 -3.81 -2.55
N HIS A 33 12.69 -2.66 -1.91
CA HIS A 33 13.45 -1.54 -2.46
C HIS A 33 13.86 -0.61 -1.34
N ALA A 34 14.69 0.39 -1.64
CA ALA A 34 15.10 1.37 -0.63
C ALA A 34 13.93 2.28 -0.30
N GLY A 35 13.86 2.71 0.95
CA GLY A 35 12.89 3.70 1.40
C GLY A 35 11.98 3.22 2.51
N GLU A 36 10.88 3.94 2.67
CA GLU A 36 9.89 3.68 3.73
C GLU A 36 8.50 3.83 3.15
N GLU A 37 7.53 3.13 3.76
CA GLU A 37 6.14 3.16 3.33
C GLU A 37 5.22 3.30 4.53
N LEU A 38 4.16 4.07 4.34
CA LEU A 38 3.14 4.34 5.34
C LEU A 38 1.79 4.29 4.65
N GLY A 39 0.81 3.69 5.30
CA GLY A 39 -0.53 3.64 4.71
C GLY A 39 -1.65 3.75 5.72
N TYR A 40 -2.84 3.96 5.17
CA TYR A 40 -4.08 4.04 5.93
C TYR A 40 -5.19 3.37 5.12
N VAL A 41 -5.87 2.41 5.71
CA VAL A 41 -6.97 1.71 5.05
C VAL A 41 -8.23 2.57 5.16
N ILE A 42 -8.71 3.05 4.01
CA ILE A 42 -9.87 3.92 3.94
C ILE A 42 -11.16 3.10 4.01
N GLU A 43 -11.21 2.00 3.26
CA GLU A 43 -12.37 1.10 3.28
C GLU A 43 -11.98 -0.32 2.90
N GLY A 44 -12.80 -1.28 3.30
CA GLY A 44 -12.60 -2.68 2.98
C GLY A 44 -11.60 -3.37 3.88
N GLN A 45 -11.08 -4.48 3.37
CA GLN A 45 -10.06 -5.29 4.05
C GLN A 45 -8.82 -5.37 3.20
N PHE A 46 -7.67 -5.39 3.87
CA PHE A 46 -6.38 -5.36 3.19
C PHE A 46 -5.41 -6.23 3.97
N GLU A 47 -4.86 -7.24 3.31
CA GLU A 47 -3.86 -8.11 3.93
C GLU A 47 -2.48 -7.69 3.43
N LEU A 48 -1.63 -7.30 4.36
CA LEU A 48 -0.24 -6.91 4.09
C LEU A 48 0.67 -8.02 4.58
N THR A 49 1.55 -8.50 3.72
CA THR A 49 2.55 -9.50 4.08
C THR A 49 3.92 -8.86 4.09
N LEU A 50 4.60 -8.95 5.22
CA LEU A 50 5.95 -8.43 5.43
C LEU A 50 6.86 -9.61 5.77
N GLY A 51 7.71 -9.99 4.82
CA GLY A 51 8.52 -11.20 4.99
C GLY A 51 7.63 -12.42 5.12
N ASP A 52 7.68 -13.06 6.28
CA ASP A 52 6.91 -14.28 6.56
C ASP A 52 5.63 -14.02 7.33
N GLU A 53 5.34 -12.77 7.68
CA GLU A 53 4.18 -12.44 8.51
C GLU A 53 3.13 -11.68 7.72
N SER A 54 1.87 -12.07 7.91
CA SER A 54 0.73 -11.43 7.27
C SER A 54 -0.15 -10.74 8.32
N TYR A 55 -0.64 -9.58 7.96
CA TYR A 55 -1.47 -8.75 8.83
C TYR A 55 -2.76 -8.40 8.11
N LEU A 56 -3.90 -8.75 8.71
CA LEU A 56 -5.20 -8.37 8.16
C LEU A 56 -5.58 -7.00 8.73
N LEU A 57 -5.71 -6.02 7.87
CA LEU A 57 -6.07 -4.66 8.23
C LEU A 57 -7.47 -4.34 7.76
N HIS A 58 -8.13 -3.48 8.50
CA HIS A 58 -9.50 -3.03 8.24
C HIS A 58 -9.54 -1.52 8.13
N ALA A 59 -10.64 -1.00 7.63
CA ALA A 59 -10.83 0.45 7.55
C ALA A 59 -10.51 1.12 8.90
N GLY A 60 -9.71 2.16 8.84
CA GLY A 60 -9.24 2.88 10.03
C GLY A 60 -7.86 2.45 10.51
N ASP A 61 -7.33 1.34 10.03
CA ASP A 61 -6.01 0.87 10.43
C ASP A 61 -4.92 1.55 9.60
N THR A 62 -3.77 1.74 10.25
CA THR A 62 -2.57 2.29 9.60
C THR A 62 -1.47 1.23 9.60
N PHE A 63 -0.50 1.41 8.72
CA PHE A 63 0.69 0.56 8.70
C PHE A 63 1.91 1.38 8.33
N TYR A 64 3.06 0.87 8.75
CA TYR A 64 4.36 1.42 8.39
C TYR A 64 5.36 0.28 8.26
N PHE A 65 6.22 0.34 7.27
CA PHE A 65 7.35 -0.58 7.18
C PHE A 65 8.47 0.01 6.33
N PRO A 66 9.74 -0.38 6.64
CA PRO A 66 10.84 -0.04 5.74
C PRO A 66 10.68 -0.83 4.44
N SER A 67 10.85 -0.16 3.31
CA SER A 67 10.61 -0.80 2.00
C SER A 67 11.61 -1.90 1.68
N THR A 68 12.71 -1.99 2.45
CA THR A 68 13.69 -3.07 2.31
C THR A 68 13.16 -4.42 2.78
N VAL A 69 12.11 -4.42 3.61
CA VAL A 69 11.45 -5.66 4.01
C VAL A 69 10.63 -6.16 2.81
N PRO A 70 10.84 -7.41 2.36
CA PRO A 70 10.03 -7.96 1.27
C PRO A 70 8.55 -7.85 1.61
N HIS A 71 7.77 -7.30 0.70
CA HIS A 71 6.36 -7.02 0.98
C HIS A 71 5.46 -7.32 -0.22
N SER A 72 4.24 -7.69 0.11
CA SER A 72 3.19 -7.97 -0.85
C SER A 72 1.85 -7.70 -0.19
N TYR A 73 0.78 -7.64 -0.99
CA TYR A 73 -0.54 -7.39 -0.44
C TYR A 73 -1.61 -8.09 -1.26
N ARG A 74 -2.79 -8.23 -0.67
CA ARG A 74 -3.98 -8.69 -1.37
C ARG A 74 -5.24 -8.19 -0.67
N ASN A 75 -6.33 -8.21 -1.39
CA ASN A 75 -7.64 -7.96 -0.82
C ASN A 75 -8.34 -9.32 -0.61
N PRO A 76 -8.42 -9.82 0.63
CA PRO A 76 -9.04 -11.11 0.90
C PRO A 76 -10.56 -11.03 1.01
N GLY A 77 -11.11 -9.83 0.95
CA GLY A 77 -12.54 -9.60 1.17
C GLY A 77 -13.39 -9.75 -0.08
N LYS A 78 -14.65 -9.40 0.06
CA LYS A 78 -15.65 -9.49 -1.01
C LYS A 78 -15.99 -8.13 -1.60
N THR A 79 -15.45 -7.07 -1.03
CA THR A 79 -15.68 -5.70 -1.47
C THR A 79 -14.36 -5.05 -1.82
N VAL A 80 -14.43 -3.95 -2.57
CA VAL A 80 -13.26 -3.16 -2.93
C VAL A 80 -12.57 -2.65 -1.66
N ALA A 81 -11.24 -2.68 -1.65
CA ALA A 81 -10.44 -2.03 -0.62
C ALA A 81 -9.83 -0.75 -1.19
N ARG A 82 -9.76 0.29 -0.37
CA ARG A 82 -9.12 1.55 -0.72
C ARG A 82 -8.09 1.87 0.35
N VAL A 83 -6.85 2.07 -0.09
CA VAL A 83 -5.73 2.28 0.82
C VAL A 83 -4.95 3.51 0.38
N LEU A 84 -4.84 4.49 1.27
CA LEU A 84 -3.94 5.61 1.06
C LEU A 84 -2.52 5.09 1.33
N TRP A 85 -1.66 5.20 0.33
CA TRP A 85 -0.31 4.64 0.40
C TRP A 85 0.71 5.71 0.09
N THR A 86 1.62 5.93 1.01
CA THR A 86 2.66 6.94 0.89
C THR A 86 4.02 6.26 0.99
N ASN A 87 4.93 6.63 0.11
CA ASN A 87 6.28 6.10 0.15
C ASN A 87 7.32 7.17 -0.18
N THR A 88 8.52 6.94 0.31
CA THR A 88 9.68 7.79 0.06
C THR A 88 10.93 6.93 -0.07
N PRO A 89 11.81 7.16 -1.06
CA PRO A 89 11.58 8.07 -2.19
C PRO A 89 10.49 7.53 -3.13
N PRO A 90 9.98 8.36 -4.03
CA PRO A 90 8.98 7.90 -4.99
C PRO A 90 9.47 6.70 -5.78
N THR A 91 8.57 5.72 -5.99
CA THR A 91 8.84 4.54 -6.82
C THR A 91 7.84 4.52 -7.96
N PHE A 92 8.33 4.33 -9.16
CA PHE A 92 7.50 4.37 -10.36
C PHE A 92 7.62 3.09 -11.16
#